data_138f5ba998532c6b9855b8d6ae842c96
#
_entry.id   138f5ba998532c6b9855b8d6ae842c96
#
_cell.length_a   1.000
_cell.length_b   1.000
_cell.length_c   1.000
_cell.angle_alpha   90.00
_cell.angle_beta   90.00
_cell.angle_gamma   90.00
#
_symmetry.space_group_name_H-M   'P 1'
#
loop_
_entity.id
_entity.type
_entity.pdbx_description
1 polymer ?
#
loop_
_entity_poly.entity_id
_entity_poly.type
_entity_poly.pdbx_seq_one_letter_code
_entity_poly.pdbx_strand_id
1 'polypeptide(L)'
;MLKNSNTFCLGLLVFAVFSFICGSATELIGQDVIPGNEMADRHQPEVDPEKTATLFDMVFAGNKFGVAIVCLILLLSIVSAYFIIDHFFSITRKRLMPENVMDELERLILEGEIKQAIEYCREKQNYSLATEVILAGLIRYQSSEFGFAEYRSAVEEAGEDQTGKLYRRTEVLHVIGSIAPMLGLTGTVLGMIEAFTTIAVLDGIARPQELAGGIGQALLTTLLGLLVAIPTMVAFSYFRNKIDSIVAEAGKRVERVMMPLGRKRTLT
;
A
#
# COMPACT_ATOMS: atom_id res chain seq x y z
N MET A 1 24.81 -6.40 9.26
CA MET A 1 24.72 -6.69 7.81
C MET A 1 23.57 -7.65 7.42
N LEU A 2 22.83 -8.23 8.35
CA LEU A 2 21.80 -9.27 8.10
C LEU A 2 20.32 -8.75 8.10
N LYS A 3 20.07 -7.45 8.29
CA LYS A 3 18.72 -6.88 8.41
C LYS A 3 18.11 -6.34 7.09
N ASN A 4 18.91 -6.30 6.00
CA ASN A 4 18.45 -5.83 4.68
C ASN A 4 17.90 -6.95 3.77
N SER A 5 18.12 -8.22 4.13
CA SER A 5 17.71 -9.38 3.32
C SER A 5 16.19 -9.58 3.33
N ASN A 6 15.52 -9.38 4.48
CA ASN A 6 14.09 -9.60 4.61
C ASN A 6 13.24 -8.55 3.87
N THR A 7 13.72 -7.31 3.75
CA THR A 7 13.01 -6.24 3.02
C THR A 7 13.13 -6.40 1.51
N PHE A 8 14.28 -6.87 1.04
CA PHE A 8 14.48 -7.19 -0.39
C PHE A 8 13.65 -8.42 -0.79
N CYS A 9 13.56 -9.41 0.10
CA CYS A 9 12.78 -10.63 -0.10
C CYS A 9 11.27 -10.34 -0.15
N LEU A 10 10.76 -9.40 0.69
CA LEU A 10 9.34 -9.02 0.71
C LEU A 10 8.94 -8.21 -0.54
N GLY A 11 9.79 -7.28 -0.99
CA GLY A 11 9.59 -6.55 -2.25
C GLY A 11 9.61 -7.48 -3.46
N LEU A 12 10.53 -8.44 -3.47
CA LEU A 12 10.65 -9.46 -4.50
C LEU A 12 9.48 -10.46 -4.43
N LEU A 13 8.96 -10.75 -3.23
CA LEU A 13 7.82 -11.63 -2.99
C LEU A 13 6.51 -10.96 -3.44
N VAL A 14 6.32 -9.67 -3.19
CA VAL A 14 5.16 -8.90 -3.68
C VAL A 14 5.24 -8.78 -5.21
N PHE A 15 6.42 -8.54 -5.78
CA PHE A 15 6.62 -8.49 -7.24
C PHE A 15 6.50 -9.88 -7.87
N ALA A 16 7.03 -10.93 -7.22
CA ALA A 16 6.91 -12.31 -7.67
C ALA A 16 5.47 -12.83 -7.56
N VAL A 17 4.76 -12.48 -6.48
CA VAL A 17 3.32 -12.80 -6.33
C VAL A 17 2.52 -12.06 -7.40
N PHE A 18 2.81 -10.79 -7.67
CA PHE A 18 2.15 -10.03 -8.74
C PHE A 18 2.47 -10.60 -10.12
N SER A 19 3.73 -10.95 -10.40
CA SER A 19 4.17 -11.59 -11.65
C SER A 19 3.67 -13.02 -11.78
N PHE A 20 3.70 -13.80 -10.68
CA PHE A 20 3.18 -15.18 -10.62
C PHE A 20 1.67 -15.22 -10.80
N ILE A 21 0.93 -14.28 -10.20
CA ILE A 21 -0.53 -14.20 -10.33
C ILE A 21 -0.91 -13.71 -11.73
N CYS A 22 -0.15 -12.80 -12.34
CA CYS A 22 -0.34 -12.39 -13.73
C CYS A 22 0.04 -13.50 -14.72
N GLY A 23 1.08 -14.29 -14.42
CA GLY A 23 1.52 -15.44 -15.22
C GLY A 23 0.66 -16.69 -15.01
N SER A 24 0.27 -17.01 -13.77
CA SER A 24 -0.54 -18.19 -13.46
C SER A 24 -2.00 -18.07 -13.87
N ALA A 25 -2.54 -16.85 -14.00
CA ALA A 25 -3.88 -16.64 -14.56
C ALA A 25 -3.97 -17.08 -16.02
N THR A 26 -2.86 -17.09 -16.74
CA THR A 26 -2.78 -17.60 -18.12
C THR A 26 -2.60 -19.12 -18.20
N GLU A 27 -2.03 -19.78 -17.17
CA GLU A 27 -1.82 -21.24 -17.19
C GLU A 27 -2.96 -22.05 -16.55
N LEU A 28 -3.72 -21.48 -15.61
CA LEU A 28 -4.76 -22.21 -14.85
C LEU A 28 -6.03 -22.48 -15.65
N ILE A 29 -6.20 -21.89 -16.82
CA ILE A 29 -7.37 -22.08 -17.71
C ILE A 29 -7.09 -23.12 -18.82
N GLY A 30 -5.84 -23.65 -18.87
CA GLY A 30 -5.41 -24.65 -19.85
C GLY A 30 -5.44 -26.11 -19.37
N GLN A 31 -5.94 -26.41 -18.17
CA GLN A 31 -6.00 -27.81 -17.69
C GLN A 31 -7.41 -28.40 -17.78
N ASP A 32 -7.51 -29.26 -18.73
CA ASP A 32 -8.38 -30.38 -19.01
C ASP A 32 -9.51 -30.69 -18.03
N VAL A 33 -10.72 -30.58 -18.58
CA VAL A 33 -11.90 -31.29 -18.11
C VAL A 33 -11.74 -32.78 -18.42
N ILE A 34 -11.80 -33.59 -17.40
CA ILE A 34 -11.71 -35.03 -17.24
C ILE A 34 -12.43 -35.79 -18.35
N PRO A 35 -11.85 -36.82 -18.95
CA PRO A 35 -12.56 -37.75 -19.81
C PRO A 35 -13.30 -38.77 -18.95
N GLY A 36 -14.63 -38.61 -18.92
CA GLY A 36 -15.57 -39.52 -18.27
C GLY A 36 -16.58 -40.06 -19.25
N ASN A 37 -16.32 -41.30 -19.65
CA ASN A 37 -17.31 -42.32 -20.07
C ASN A 37 -17.88 -42.27 -21.48
N GLU A 38 -17.48 -43.28 -22.23
CA GLU A 38 -18.12 -43.81 -23.43
C GLU A 38 -19.61 -44.05 -23.23
N MET A 39 -20.38 -43.61 -24.15
CA MET A 39 -21.66 -44.06 -24.72
C MET A 39 -22.61 -42.89 -24.98
N ALA A 40 -22.52 -42.34 -26.16
CA ALA A 40 -23.67 -41.96 -26.97
C ALA A 40 -23.19 -41.23 -28.23
N ASP A 41 -23.09 -41.96 -29.30
CA ASP A 41 -23.04 -41.49 -30.68
C ASP A 41 -24.25 -40.64 -30.99
N ARG A 42 -24.08 -39.29 -30.99
CA ARG A 42 -24.97 -38.34 -31.66
C ARG A 42 -24.18 -37.05 -31.92
N HIS A 43 -23.82 -36.82 -33.20
CA HIS A 43 -23.54 -35.52 -33.82
C HIS A 43 -23.13 -34.41 -32.83
N GLN A 44 -21.93 -34.43 -32.38
CA GLN A 44 -21.31 -33.26 -31.77
C GLN A 44 -20.86 -32.36 -32.92
N PRO A 45 -21.23 -31.06 -32.93
CA PRO A 45 -20.55 -30.13 -33.80
C PRO A 45 -19.10 -30.09 -33.36
N GLU A 46 -18.21 -30.30 -34.29
CA GLU A 46 -16.76 -30.20 -34.18
C GLU A 46 -16.46 -28.87 -33.48
N VAL A 47 -16.12 -28.94 -32.18
CA VAL A 47 -15.66 -27.77 -31.40
C VAL A 47 -14.25 -27.55 -31.87
N ASP A 48 -14.07 -26.54 -32.73
CA ASP A 48 -12.79 -26.03 -33.16
C ASP A 48 -11.93 -25.73 -31.89
N PRO A 49 -10.84 -26.43 -31.63
CA PRO A 49 -10.03 -26.21 -30.43
C PRO A 49 -9.27 -24.86 -30.46
N GLU A 50 -9.41 -24.08 -31.52
CA GLU A 50 -8.67 -22.85 -31.77
C GLU A 50 -9.37 -21.57 -31.26
N LYS A 51 -10.56 -21.68 -30.68
CA LYS A 51 -11.26 -20.57 -30.04
C LYS A 51 -11.34 -20.71 -28.52
N THR A 52 -10.20 -20.93 -27.88
CA THR A 52 -10.08 -20.54 -26.46
C THR A 52 -10.14 -19.04 -26.39
N ALA A 53 -11.31 -18.49 -26.03
CA ALA A 53 -11.47 -17.07 -25.82
C ALA A 53 -10.40 -16.64 -24.81
N THR A 54 -9.39 -15.93 -25.30
CA THR A 54 -8.31 -15.42 -24.46
C THR A 54 -8.93 -14.55 -23.38
N LEU A 55 -8.41 -14.59 -22.14
CA LEU A 55 -8.90 -13.72 -21.05
C LEU A 55 -9.04 -12.25 -21.52
N PHE A 56 -8.21 -11.85 -22.46
CA PHE A 56 -8.24 -10.55 -23.10
C PHE A 56 -9.54 -10.33 -23.90
N ASP A 57 -9.97 -11.34 -24.68
CA ASP A 57 -11.21 -11.27 -25.42
C ASP A 57 -12.42 -11.25 -24.49
N MET A 58 -12.40 -12.01 -23.39
CA MET A 58 -13.43 -11.98 -22.35
C MET A 58 -13.56 -10.60 -21.67
N VAL A 59 -12.44 -9.93 -21.45
CA VAL A 59 -12.42 -8.57 -20.84
C VAL A 59 -12.92 -7.53 -21.80
N PHE A 60 -12.55 -7.58 -23.09
CA PHE A 60 -12.82 -6.53 -24.06
C PHE A 60 -14.05 -6.81 -24.96
N ALA A 61 -14.53 -8.03 -25.06
CA ALA A 61 -15.73 -8.38 -25.81
C ALA A 61 -17.05 -8.02 -25.09
N GLY A 62 -16.95 -7.59 -23.82
CA GLY A 62 -18.11 -7.24 -22.99
C GLY A 62 -18.62 -5.82 -23.16
N ASN A 63 -19.66 -5.51 -22.39
CA ASN A 63 -20.30 -4.21 -22.37
C ASN A 63 -19.31 -3.09 -21.99
N LYS A 64 -19.49 -1.89 -22.53
CA LYS A 64 -18.69 -0.69 -22.28
C LYS A 64 -18.49 -0.40 -20.78
N PHE A 65 -19.49 -0.70 -19.95
CA PHE A 65 -19.41 -0.54 -18.48
C PHE A 65 -18.46 -1.56 -17.83
N GLY A 66 -18.48 -2.82 -18.25
CA GLY A 66 -17.57 -3.84 -17.75
C GLY A 66 -16.10 -3.51 -18.08
N VAL A 67 -15.85 -3.09 -19.33
CA VAL A 67 -14.53 -2.63 -19.78
C VAL A 67 -14.06 -1.41 -18.95
N ALA A 68 -14.94 -0.45 -18.68
CA ALA A 68 -14.60 0.73 -17.88
C ALA A 68 -14.18 0.35 -16.44
N ILE A 69 -14.85 -0.62 -15.81
CA ILE A 69 -14.50 -1.11 -14.47
C ILE A 69 -13.14 -1.80 -14.49
N VAL A 70 -12.88 -2.65 -15.49
CA VAL A 70 -11.57 -3.32 -15.61
C VAL A 70 -10.46 -2.31 -15.82
N CYS A 71 -10.64 -1.31 -16.69
CA CYS A 71 -9.68 -0.22 -16.89
C CYS A 71 -9.43 0.55 -15.58
N LEU A 72 -10.46 0.80 -14.78
CA LEU A 72 -10.33 1.48 -13.48
C LEU A 72 -9.55 0.63 -12.47
N ILE A 73 -9.81 -0.69 -12.41
CA ILE A 73 -9.05 -1.62 -11.54
C ILE A 73 -7.58 -1.67 -11.96
N LEU A 74 -7.29 -1.71 -13.26
CA LEU A 74 -5.92 -1.68 -13.78
C LEU A 74 -5.21 -0.37 -13.43
N LEU A 75 -5.90 0.77 -13.55
CA LEU A 75 -5.36 2.05 -13.14
C LEU A 75 -5.03 2.07 -11.65
N LEU A 76 -5.94 1.59 -10.79
CA LEU A 76 -5.70 1.46 -9.35
C LEU A 76 -4.52 0.53 -9.06
N SER A 77 -4.33 -0.54 -9.83
CA SER A 77 -3.18 -1.44 -9.71
C SER A 77 -1.86 -0.71 -9.95
N ILE A 78 -1.77 0.09 -11.02
CA ILE A 78 -0.57 0.88 -11.35
C ILE A 78 -0.29 1.91 -10.26
N VAL A 79 -1.32 2.63 -9.80
CA VAL A 79 -1.21 3.63 -8.73
C VAL A 79 -0.75 2.97 -7.42
N SER A 80 -1.33 1.82 -7.06
CA SER A 80 -0.93 1.05 -5.88
C SER A 80 0.54 0.62 -5.96
N ALA A 81 0.97 0.06 -7.09
CA ALA A 81 2.36 -0.35 -7.29
C ALA A 81 3.33 0.83 -7.16
N TYR A 82 3.00 1.99 -7.74
CA TYR A 82 3.78 3.21 -7.58
C TYR A 82 3.93 3.62 -6.11
N PHE A 83 2.83 3.68 -5.35
CA PHE A 83 2.88 4.05 -3.93
C PHE A 83 3.63 3.03 -3.08
N ILE A 84 3.50 1.73 -3.36
CA ILE A 84 4.27 0.68 -2.66
C ILE A 84 5.76 0.91 -2.84
N ILE A 85 6.21 1.17 -4.08
CA ILE A 85 7.61 1.44 -4.38
C ILE A 85 8.09 2.73 -3.71
N ASP A 86 7.33 3.82 -3.82
CA ASP A 86 7.68 5.12 -3.20
C ASP A 86 7.81 4.99 -1.67
N HIS A 87 6.87 4.33 -1.01
CA HIS A 87 6.89 4.13 0.45
C HIS A 87 8.04 3.22 0.88
N PHE A 88 8.42 2.26 0.05
CA PHE A 88 9.56 1.38 0.34
C PHE A 88 10.87 2.18 0.49
N PHE A 89 11.08 3.19 -0.35
CA PHE A 89 12.26 4.06 -0.31
C PHE A 89 12.10 5.22 0.68
N SER A 90 10.90 5.74 0.87
CA SER A 90 10.63 6.90 1.74
C SER A 90 10.60 6.52 3.22
N ILE A 91 9.96 5.40 3.59
CA ILE A 91 9.80 4.96 4.98
C ILE A 91 10.99 4.08 5.37
N THR A 92 12.15 4.72 5.54
CA THR A 92 13.39 4.05 5.93
C THR A 92 13.96 4.71 7.18
N ARG A 93 14.43 3.89 8.15
CA ARG A 93 15.06 4.36 9.39
C ARG A 93 16.13 5.42 9.15
N LYS A 94 17.03 5.20 8.17
CA LYS A 94 18.10 6.13 7.83
C LYS A 94 17.61 7.51 7.40
N ARG A 95 16.42 7.60 6.80
CA ARG A 95 15.84 8.85 6.32
C ARG A 95 15.05 9.57 7.40
N LEU A 96 14.37 8.82 8.25
CA LEU A 96 13.53 9.37 9.32
C LEU A 96 14.33 9.71 10.59
N MET A 97 15.44 8.99 10.84
CA MET A 97 16.32 9.17 11.99
C MET A 97 17.76 8.82 11.59
N PRO A 98 18.51 9.74 10.95
CA PRO A 98 19.91 9.53 10.62
C PRO A 98 20.77 9.53 11.90
N GLU A 99 21.53 8.46 12.13
CA GLU A 99 22.31 8.27 13.37
C GLU A 99 23.36 9.37 13.53
N ASN A 100 24.06 9.71 12.46
CA ASN A 100 25.12 10.74 12.50
C ASN A 100 24.59 12.11 12.97
N VAL A 101 23.36 12.47 12.52
CA VAL A 101 22.74 13.74 12.91
C VAL A 101 22.30 13.71 14.37
N MET A 102 21.80 12.57 14.84
CA MET A 102 21.38 12.41 16.23
C MET A 102 22.57 12.45 17.20
N ASP A 103 23.69 11.85 16.84
CA ASP A 103 24.91 11.84 17.67
C ASP A 103 25.50 13.25 17.77
N GLU A 104 25.52 14.01 16.68
CA GLU A 104 25.99 15.40 16.68
C GLU A 104 25.07 16.32 17.50
N LEU A 105 23.75 16.14 17.40
CA LEU A 105 22.79 16.88 18.23
C LEU A 105 22.96 16.55 19.71
N GLU A 106 23.18 15.27 20.07
CA GLU A 106 23.47 14.87 21.43
C GLU A 106 24.72 15.56 21.97
N ARG A 107 25.81 15.66 21.19
CA ARG A 107 27.05 16.36 21.55
C ARG A 107 26.80 17.84 21.80
N LEU A 108 26.17 18.55 20.85
CA LEU A 108 25.88 19.99 20.98
C LEU A 108 25.03 20.32 22.21
N ILE A 109 24.06 19.46 22.53
CA ILE A 109 23.19 19.63 23.69
C ILE A 109 23.95 19.37 25.00
N LEU A 110 24.85 18.39 25.05
CA LEU A 110 25.70 18.13 26.20
C LEU A 110 26.68 19.29 26.47
N GLU A 111 27.23 19.88 25.43
CA GLU A 111 28.09 21.07 25.50
C GLU A 111 27.31 22.34 25.93
N GLY A 112 25.99 22.33 25.77
CA GLY A 112 25.11 23.47 26.12
C GLY A 112 24.94 24.49 24.98
N GLU A 113 25.38 24.15 23.79
CA GLU A 113 25.39 24.98 22.58
C GLU A 113 23.99 24.92 21.88
N ILE A 114 22.95 25.34 22.63
CA ILE A 114 21.52 25.21 22.14
C ILE A 114 21.30 25.97 20.83
N LYS A 115 21.93 27.17 20.68
CA LYS A 115 21.80 27.97 19.46
C LYS A 115 22.36 27.23 18.23
N GLN A 116 23.52 26.62 18.39
CA GLN A 116 24.15 25.83 17.30
C GLN A 116 23.34 24.59 16.99
N ALA A 117 22.77 23.89 17.99
CA ALA A 117 21.89 22.76 17.79
C ALA A 117 20.63 23.15 16.99
N ILE A 118 20.03 24.32 17.25
CA ILE A 118 18.89 24.84 16.48
C ILE A 118 19.29 25.13 15.03
N GLU A 119 20.45 25.75 14.80
CA GLU A 119 20.94 26.07 13.47
C GLU A 119 21.27 24.80 12.68
N TYR A 120 21.91 23.83 13.31
CA TYR A 120 22.19 22.50 12.76
C TYR A 120 20.93 21.74 12.33
N CYS A 121 19.84 21.82 13.12
CA CYS A 121 18.54 21.23 12.75
C CYS A 121 17.89 21.93 11.54
N ARG A 122 18.16 23.22 11.31
CA ARG A 122 17.58 23.99 10.18
C ARG A 122 18.26 23.74 8.85
N GLU A 123 19.44 23.15 8.85
CA GLU A 123 20.13 22.81 7.62
C GLU A 123 19.37 21.75 6.83
N LYS A 124 19.14 22.00 5.52
CA LYS A 124 18.37 21.10 4.65
C LYS A 124 18.91 19.67 4.58
N GLN A 125 20.22 19.50 4.71
CA GLN A 125 20.88 18.20 4.67
C GLN A 125 20.60 17.35 5.92
N ASN A 126 20.26 17.98 7.04
CA ASN A 126 20.00 17.33 8.33
C ASN A 126 18.49 17.13 8.57
N TYR A 127 17.64 17.50 7.58
CA TYR A 127 16.20 17.39 7.70
C TYR A 127 15.76 15.95 7.84
N SER A 128 15.10 15.62 8.95
CA SER A 128 14.52 14.32 9.24
C SER A 128 13.33 14.48 10.20
N LEU A 129 12.54 13.43 10.37
CA LEU A 129 11.47 13.44 11.37
C LEU A 129 11.99 13.77 12.77
N ALA A 130 13.07 13.11 13.19
CA ALA A 130 13.64 13.30 14.52
C ALA A 130 14.21 14.70 14.73
N THR A 131 14.88 15.29 13.72
CA THR A 131 15.41 16.65 13.81
C THR A 131 14.31 17.70 13.88
N GLU A 132 13.19 17.51 13.20
CA GLU A 132 12.05 18.44 13.25
C GLU A 132 11.38 18.44 14.63
N VAL A 133 11.24 17.26 15.24
CA VAL A 133 10.73 17.11 16.60
C VAL A 133 11.67 17.74 17.63
N ILE A 134 12.98 17.50 17.51
CA ILE A 134 13.99 18.12 18.41
C ILE A 134 14.00 19.63 18.24
N LEU A 135 13.95 20.13 17.01
CA LEU A 135 13.93 21.57 16.71
C LEU A 135 12.74 22.27 17.38
N ALA A 136 11.53 21.70 17.27
CA ALA A 136 10.34 22.24 17.92
C ALA A 136 10.54 22.35 19.45
N GLY A 137 11.08 21.30 20.06
CA GLY A 137 11.40 21.29 21.48
C GLY A 137 12.46 22.31 21.88
N LEU A 138 13.57 22.43 21.12
CA LEU A 138 14.65 23.37 21.41
C LEU A 138 14.21 24.83 21.29
N ILE A 139 13.38 25.17 20.29
CA ILE A 139 12.81 26.51 20.12
C ILE A 139 11.95 26.85 21.35
N ARG A 140 11.11 25.91 21.78
CA ARG A 140 10.23 26.12 22.94
C ARG A 140 11.03 26.26 24.23
N TYR A 141 12.08 25.42 24.41
CA TYR A 141 13.01 25.50 25.54
C TYR A 141 13.69 26.86 25.63
N GLN A 142 14.10 27.43 24.50
CA GLN A 142 14.78 28.73 24.46
C GLN A 142 13.85 29.92 24.77
N SER A 143 12.56 29.83 24.37
CA SER A 143 11.59 30.91 24.51
C SER A 143 10.80 30.91 25.81
N SER A 144 10.89 29.87 26.62
CA SER A 144 10.02 29.65 27.77
C SER A 144 10.74 29.87 29.10
N GLU A 145 10.04 30.50 30.07
CA GLU A 145 10.47 30.59 31.46
C GLU A 145 10.38 29.25 32.22
N PHE A 146 9.45 28.37 31.84
CA PHE A 146 9.21 27.05 32.47
C PHE A 146 10.11 25.93 31.93
N GLY A 147 10.86 26.17 30.87
CA GLY A 147 11.96 25.36 30.36
C GLY A 147 11.57 23.93 29.95
N PHE A 148 11.90 22.93 30.78
CA PHE A 148 11.83 21.53 30.40
C PHE A 148 10.40 20.97 30.27
N ALA A 149 9.44 21.46 31.05
CA ALA A 149 8.03 21.01 30.96
C ALA A 149 7.41 21.41 29.60
N GLU A 150 7.64 22.65 29.19
CA GLU A 150 7.13 23.13 27.90
C GLU A 150 7.88 22.50 26.70
N TYR A 151 9.15 22.22 26.88
CA TYR A 151 9.93 21.45 25.90
C TYR A 151 9.25 20.10 25.62
N ARG A 152 8.93 19.34 26.69
CA ARG A 152 8.32 18.02 26.57
C ARG A 152 6.99 18.07 25.81
N SER A 153 6.13 19.01 26.15
CA SER A 153 4.87 19.21 25.45
C SER A 153 5.06 19.54 23.97
N ALA A 154 6.03 20.40 23.63
CA ALA A 154 6.34 20.73 22.24
C ALA A 154 6.88 19.54 21.44
N VAL A 155 7.68 18.68 22.07
CA VAL A 155 8.20 17.46 21.45
C VAL A 155 7.07 16.43 21.20
N GLU A 156 6.17 16.26 22.17
CA GLU A 156 5.00 15.38 22.02
C GLU A 156 4.10 15.87 20.88
N GLU A 157 3.73 17.15 20.86
CA GLU A 157 2.92 17.77 19.81
C GLU A 157 3.56 17.65 18.42
N ALA A 158 4.85 17.99 18.30
CA ALA A 158 5.58 17.87 17.03
C ALA A 158 5.72 16.41 16.59
N GLY A 159 5.92 15.49 17.53
CA GLY A 159 6.01 14.06 17.28
C GLY A 159 4.70 13.49 16.74
N GLU A 160 3.56 13.87 17.33
CA GLU A 160 2.23 13.48 16.86
C GLU A 160 1.94 14.03 15.45
N ASP A 161 2.26 15.29 15.19
CA ASP A 161 2.06 15.91 13.87
C ASP A 161 2.90 15.21 12.79
N GLN A 162 4.18 14.95 13.06
CA GLN A 162 5.06 14.26 12.11
C GLN A 162 4.63 12.81 11.87
N THR A 163 4.20 12.11 12.91
CA THR A 163 3.65 10.75 12.82
C THR A 163 2.36 10.75 12.01
N GLY A 164 1.47 11.71 12.26
CA GLY A 164 0.24 11.89 11.50
C GLY A 164 0.48 12.15 10.01
N LYS A 165 1.54 12.91 9.66
CA LYS A 165 1.94 13.11 8.26
C LYS A 165 2.38 11.80 7.58
N LEU A 166 3.10 10.94 8.30
CA LEU A 166 3.49 9.61 7.79
C LEU A 166 2.29 8.70 7.57
N TYR A 167 1.35 8.66 8.51
CA TYR A 167 0.13 7.86 8.36
C TYR A 167 -0.73 8.32 7.19
N ARG A 168 -0.93 9.64 7.04
CA ARG A 168 -1.68 10.18 5.89
C ARG A 168 -1.11 9.78 4.54
N ARG A 169 0.20 9.60 4.43
CA ARG A 169 0.82 9.10 3.19
C ARG A 169 0.46 7.65 2.89
N THR A 170 0.39 6.80 3.92
CA THR A 170 0.05 5.38 3.73
C THR A 170 -1.45 5.14 3.54
N GLU A 171 -2.30 6.10 3.91
CA GLU A 171 -3.76 6.01 3.82
C GLU A 171 -4.26 5.76 2.38
N VAL A 172 -3.54 6.28 1.39
CA VAL A 172 -3.85 6.05 -0.03
C VAL A 172 -3.86 4.55 -0.37
N LEU A 173 -2.92 3.77 0.18
CA LEU A 173 -2.89 2.31 -0.02
C LEU A 173 -4.09 1.63 0.64
N HIS A 174 -4.49 2.09 1.82
CA HIS A 174 -5.68 1.58 2.50
C HIS A 174 -6.94 1.82 1.67
N VAL A 175 -7.11 3.03 1.15
CA VAL A 175 -8.26 3.41 0.32
C VAL A 175 -8.30 2.55 -0.95
N ILE A 176 -7.18 2.38 -1.66
CA ILE A 176 -7.13 1.53 -2.86
C ILE A 176 -7.48 0.07 -2.51
N GLY A 177 -6.88 -0.48 -1.45
CA GLY A 177 -7.13 -1.85 -1.00
C GLY A 177 -8.58 -2.11 -0.61
N SER A 178 -9.27 -1.09 -0.09
CA SER A 178 -10.69 -1.17 0.29
C SER A 178 -11.63 -0.99 -0.91
N ILE A 179 -11.32 -0.11 -1.85
CA ILE A 179 -12.18 0.21 -3.00
C ILE A 179 -12.05 -0.86 -4.10
N ALA A 180 -10.88 -1.45 -4.31
CA ALA A 180 -10.67 -2.40 -5.40
C ALA A 180 -11.62 -3.61 -5.36
N PRO A 181 -11.90 -4.27 -4.21
CA PRO A 181 -12.90 -5.34 -4.14
C PRO A 181 -14.33 -4.86 -4.39
N MET A 182 -14.65 -3.64 -3.95
CA MET A 182 -15.98 -3.05 -4.17
C MET A 182 -16.24 -2.79 -5.66
N LEU A 183 -15.23 -2.35 -6.39
CA LEU A 183 -15.29 -2.20 -7.84
C LEU A 183 -15.46 -3.56 -8.53
N GLY A 184 -14.75 -4.59 -8.06
CA GLY A 184 -14.94 -5.96 -8.54
C GLY A 184 -16.37 -6.45 -8.33
N LEU A 185 -16.93 -6.24 -7.14
CA LEU A 185 -18.33 -6.58 -6.83
C LEU A 185 -19.31 -5.80 -7.72
N THR A 186 -19.07 -4.51 -7.95
CA THR A 186 -19.87 -3.70 -8.88
C THR A 186 -19.87 -4.32 -10.27
N GLY A 187 -18.72 -4.84 -10.72
CA GLY A 187 -18.59 -5.56 -11.98
C GLY A 187 -19.48 -6.81 -12.05
N THR A 188 -19.56 -7.60 -10.95
CA THR A 188 -20.45 -8.77 -10.93
C THR A 188 -21.92 -8.38 -11.01
N VAL A 189 -22.34 -7.35 -10.29
CA VAL A 189 -23.73 -6.89 -10.32
C VAL A 189 -24.12 -6.43 -11.74
N LEU A 190 -23.25 -5.64 -12.39
CA LEU A 190 -23.51 -5.17 -13.75
C LEU A 190 -23.53 -6.31 -14.77
N GLY A 191 -22.59 -7.27 -14.69
CA GLY A 191 -22.57 -8.43 -15.58
C GLY A 191 -23.79 -9.34 -15.41
N MET A 192 -24.28 -9.51 -14.17
CA MET A 192 -25.51 -10.25 -13.92
C MET A 192 -26.76 -9.52 -14.46
N ILE A 193 -26.83 -8.20 -14.29
CA ILE A 193 -27.92 -7.39 -14.87
C ILE A 193 -27.93 -7.56 -16.39
N GLU A 194 -26.78 -7.52 -17.03
CA GLU A 194 -26.68 -7.70 -18.48
C GLU A 194 -27.13 -9.10 -18.92
N ALA A 195 -26.69 -10.15 -18.23
CA ALA A 195 -27.09 -11.51 -18.50
C ALA A 195 -28.64 -11.67 -18.42
N PHE A 196 -29.27 -11.14 -17.37
CA PHE A 196 -30.74 -11.19 -17.24
C PHE A 196 -31.46 -10.30 -18.24
N THR A 197 -30.89 -9.16 -18.61
CA THR A 197 -31.48 -8.29 -19.65
C THR A 197 -31.48 -8.99 -20.99
N THR A 198 -30.43 -9.74 -21.32
CA THR A 198 -30.35 -10.54 -22.54
C THR A 198 -31.48 -11.60 -22.60
N ILE A 199 -31.74 -12.28 -21.49
CA ILE A 199 -32.85 -13.24 -21.41
C ILE A 199 -34.21 -12.54 -21.66
N ALA A 200 -34.43 -11.38 -21.04
CA ALA A 200 -35.68 -10.65 -21.14
C ALA A 200 -35.95 -10.13 -22.57
N VAL A 201 -34.89 -9.66 -23.26
CA VAL A 201 -34.99 -9.15 -24.64
C VAL A 201 -35.26 -10.29 -25.66
N LEU A 202 -34.77 -11.50 -25.41
CA LEU A 202 -34.87 -12.65 -26.29
C LEU A 202 -36.12 -13.54 -25.97
N ASP A 203 -37.10 -13.00 -25.27
CA ASP A 203 -38.36 -13.71 -24.90
C ASP A 203 -38.11 -15.09 -24.24
N GLY A 204 -37.04 -15.20 -23.45
CA GLY A 204 -36.69 -16.42 -22.73
C GLY A 204 -35.91 -17.46 -23.54
N ILE A 205 -35.58 -17.21 -24.80
CA ILE A 205 -34.80 -18.13 -25.67
C ILE A 205 -33.33 -17.70 -25.75
N ALA A 206 -32.72 -17.29 -24.61
CA ALA A 206 -31.33 -16.96 -24.58
C ALA A 206 -30.46 -18.22 -24.73
N ARG A 207 -29.40 -18.14 -25.53
CA ARG A 207 -28.45 -19.23 -25.68
C ARG A 207 -27.57 -19.35 -24.44
N PRO A 208 -27.32 -20.56 -23.92
CA PRO A 208 -26.46 -20.74 -22.74
C PRO A 208 -25.08 -20.08 -22.86
N GLN A 209 -24.52 -20.00 -24.07
CA GLN A 209 -23.21 -19.36 -24.34
C GLN A 209 -23.24 -17.86 -24.11
N GLU A 210 -24.33 -17.16 -24.41
CA GLU A 210 -24.46 -15.71 -24.22
C GLU A 210 -24.54 -15.37 -22.72
N LEU A 211 -25.28 -16.21 -21.95
CA LEU A 211 -25.32 -16.09 -20.50
C LEU A 211 -23.93 -16.37 -19.85
N ALA A 212 -23.25 -17.44 -20.28
CA ALA A 212 -21.97 -17.83 -19.76
C ALA A 212 -20.91 -16.71 -19.94
N GLY A 213 -20.98 -15.98 -21.06
CA GLY A 213 -20.10 -14.84 -21.32
C GLY A 213 -20.27 -13.70 -20.29
N GLY A 214 -21.50 -13.25 -20.04
CA GLY A 214 -21.79 -12.19 -19.08
C GLY A 214 -21.44 -12.57 -17.63
N ILE A 215 -21.77 -13.81 -17.23
CA ILE A 215 -21.41 -14.33 -15.90
C ILE A 215 -19.88 -14.47 -15.75
N GLY A 216 -19.21 -15.01 -16.77
CA GLY A 216 -17.76 -15.18 -16.77
C GLY A 216 -17.01 -13.84 -16.62
N GLN A 217 -17.44 -12.81 -17.37
CA GLN A 217 -16.89 -11.46 -17.24
C GLN A 217 -17.13 -10.87 -15.85
N ALA A 218 -18.33 -11.09 -15.28
CA ALA A 218 -18.67 -10.65 -13.94
C ALA A 218 -17.71 -11.24 -12.90
N LEU A 219 -17.48 -12.53 -12.92
CA LEU A 219 -16.57 -13.22 -12.00
C LEU A 219 -15.11 -12.76 -12.16
N LEU A 220 -14.70 -12.53 -13.40
CA LEU A 220 -13.35 -12.05 -13.70
C LEU A 220 -13.07 -10.67 -13.11
N THR A 221 -14.03 -9.74 -13.15
CA THR A 221 -13.86 -8.41 -12.54
C THR A 221 -13.65 -8.47 -11.03
N THR A 222 -14.36 -9.37 -10.34
CA THR A 222 -14.15 -9.59 -8.89
C THR A 222 -12.79 -10.19 -8.60
N LEU A 223 -12.37 -11.19 -9.38
CA LEU A 223 -11.06 -11.78 -9.25
C LEU A 223 -9.95 -10.71 -9.39
N LEU A 224 -10.03 -9.85 -10.42
CA LEU A 224 -9.08 -8.77 -10.64
C LEU A 224 -9.09 -7.76 -9.49
N GLY A 225 -10.26 -7.40 -8.96
CA GLY A 225 -10.39 -6.51 -7.81
C GLY A 225 -9.70 -7.06 -6.56
N LEU A 226 -9.89 -8.34 -6.25
CA LEU A 226 -9.25 -9.02 -5.12
C LEU A 226 -7.73 -9.16 -5.32
N LEU A 227 -7.30 -9.42 -6.54
CA LEU A 227 -5.90 -9.55 -6.90
C LEU A 227 -5.10 -8.24 -6.64
N VAL A 228 -5.72 -7.10 -6.84
CA VAL A 228 -5.14 -5.78 -6.52
C VAL A 228 -5.24 -5.49 -5.02
N ALA A 229 -6.37 -5.81 -4.40
CA ALA A 229 -6.63 -5.49 -3.00
C ALA A 229 -5.69 -6.20 -2.02
N ILE A 230 -5.49 -7.52 -2.21
CA ILE A 230 -4.73 -8.34 -1.26
C ILE A 230 -3.29 -7.83 -1.10
N PRO A 231 -2.47 -7.68 -2.16
CA PRO A 231 -1.10 -7.19 -2.01
C PRO A 231 -1.04 -5.75 -1.50
N THR A 232 -2.02 -4.90 -1.88
CA THR A 232 -2.10 -3.51 -1.42
C THR A 232 -2.35 -3.42 0.08
N MET A 233 -3.28 -4.22 0.63
CA MET A 233 -3.58 -4.26 2.07
C MET A 233 -2.43 -4.86 2.88
N VAL A 234 -1.75 -5.87 2.36
CA VAL A 234 -0.55 -6.43 3.00
C VAL A 234 0.57 -5.39 3.05
N ALA A 235 0.79 -4.66 1.96
CA ALA A 235 1.78 -3.58 1.92
C ALA A 235 1.43 -2.45 2.88
N PHE A 236 0.16 -2.02 2.94
CA PHE A 236 -0.32 -1.02 3.89
C PHE A 236 -0.04 -1.44 5.34
N SER A 237 -0.43 -2.64 5.75
CA SER A 237 -0.17 -3.17 7.09
C SER A 237 1.33 -3.22 7.41
N TYR A 238 2.15 -3.62 6.45
CA TYR A 238 3.60 -3.65 6.61
C TYR A 238 4.17 -2.24 6.85
N PHE A 239 3.79 -1.25 6.04
CA PHE A 239 4.30 0.11 6.20
C PHE A 239 3.81 0.75 7.49
N ARG A 240 2.57 0.52 7.89
CA ARG A 240 2.03 1.00 9.16
C ARG A 240 2.83 0.48 10.34
N ASN A 241 3.03 -0.83 10.43
CA ASN A 241 3.84 -1.43 11.48
C ASN A 241 5.29 -0.94 11.47
N LYS A 242 5.85 -0.68 10.28
CA LYS A 242 7.20 -0.13 10.14
C LYS A 242 7.29 1.31 10.63
N ILE A 243 6.28 2.15 10.35
CA ILE A 243 6.17 3.51 10.89
C ILE A 243 6.12 3.45 12.41
N ASP A 244 5.23 2.63 13.01
CA ASP A 244 5.09 2.48 14.47
C ASP A 244 6.43 2.13 15.12
N SER A 245 7.15 1.17 14.55
CA SER A 245 8.46 0.76 15.05
C SER A 245 9.50 1.89 15.00
N ILE A 246 9.56 2.64 13.88
CA ILE A 246 10.52 3.74 13.72
C ILE A 246 10.17 4.91 14.63
N VAL A 247 8.89 5.26 14.75
CA VAL A 247 8.42 6.34 15.63
C VAL A 247 8.70 6.02 17.09
N ALA A 248 8.45 4.80 17.54
CA ALA A 248 8.77 4.37 18.91
C ALA A 248 10.28 4.42 19.20
N GLU A 249 11.11 4.04 18.23
CA GLU A 249 12.57 4.13 18.35
C GLU A 249 13.05 5.60 18.34
N ALA A 250 12.49 6.44 17.46
CA ALA A 250 12.80 7.86 17.40
C ALA A 250 12.42 8.57 18.70
N GLY A 251 11.26 8.29 19.28
CA GLY A 251 10.84 8.84 20.56
C GLY A 251 11.86 8.55 21.67
N LYS A 252 12.30 7.30 21.80
CA LYS A 252 13.35 6.92 22.77
C LYS A 252 14.69 7.62 22.53
N ARG A 253 15.05 7.82 21.27
CA ARG A 253 16.29 8.50 20.92
C ARG A 253 16.21 10.00 21.19
N VAL A 254 15.12 10.65 20.83
CA VAL A 254 14.83 12.06 21.14
C VAL A 254 14.87 12.30 22.64
N GLU A 255 14.19 11.47 23.44
CA GLU A 255 14.20 11.56 24.89
C GLU A 255 15.64 11.47 25.45
N ARG A 256 16.46 10.53 24.95
CA ARG A 256 17.85 10.38 25.37
C ARG A 256 18.68 11.61 25.06
N VAL A 257 18.59 12.15 23.85
CA VAL A 257 19.32 13.35 23.40
C VAL A 257 18.97 14.56 24.27
N MET A 258 17.75 14.63 24.76
CA MET A 258 17.25 15.78 25.51
C MET A 258 17.34 15.66 27.03
N MET A 259 17.61 14.46 27.56
CA MET A 259 17.74 14.22 29.00
C MET A 259 18.73 15.17 29.73
N PRO A 260 19.86 15.57 29.13
CA PRO A 260 20.78 16.53 29.76
C PRO A 260 20.21 17.91 30.04
N LEU A 261 19.22 18.37 29.25
CA LEU A 261 18.56 19.67 29.47
C LEU A 261 17.75 19.71 30.78
N GLY A 262 17.13 18.59 31.14
CA GLY A 262 16.39 18.48 32.41
C GLY A 262 17.32 18.50 33.65
N ARG A 263 18.55 17.99 33.49
CA ARG A 263 19.52 17.85 34.62
C ARG A 263 20.22 19.15 34.97
N LYS A 264 20.51 20.00 33.99
CA LYS A 264 21.24 21.30 34.22
C LYS A 264 20.45 22.29 35.06
N ARG A 265 19.10 22.23 35.08
CA ARG A 265 18.26 23.21 35.76
C ARG A 265 17.89 22.83 37.20
N THR A 266 18.12 21.60 37.63
CA THR A 266 17.94 21.16 39.02
C THR A 266 19.16 21.50 39.92
N LEU A 267 20.23 22.03 39.35
CA LEU A 267 21.47 22.38 40.02
C LEU A 267 21.69 23.91 40.14
N THR A 268 20.80 24.73 39.62
CA THR A 268 20.77 26.22 39.78
C THR A 268 19.52 26.64 40.53
#